data_fc9b08897467619e106f89fcd60bc8f2
#
_entry.id   fc9b08897467619e106f89fcd60bc8f2
#
_cell.length_a   1.000
_cell.length_b   1.000
_cell.length_c   1.000
_cell.angle_alpha   90.00
_cell.angle_beta   90.00
_cell.angle_gamma   90.00
#
_symmetry.space_group_name_H-M   'P 1'
#
loop_
_entity.id
_entity.type
_entity.pdbx_description
1 polymer ?
#
loop_
_entity_poly.entity_id
_entity_poly.type
_entity_poly.pdbx_seq_one_letter_code
_entity_poly.pdbx_strand_id
1 'polypeptide(L)'
;VFRLALAQLISWGVTFYLPGAFGNAIADDLGWSGQQVFSGLSVALLVMALVSTLSAGLIQHFGARQVLQSGAGFNAAGCCILALCDSPQGWFFGWAVLGLGMRLSLYDALFAALAGLLGERSRPLMVHITLLGGLASAVFWPLGHGLLGVVGWRSAIAIYACLALLGGFLFSGLPDVSPGSRLQINAVDSPDVTSWQRQAGYALGMALIGFMSAGLSAHLPALLSGFGVPVGWVALWGVGQTCARLVQALLARSVCALRLNVWVAMGLVLCFALAFLASGQPVLACLFVFGYGAMNGLTTLLRAGLPFALFDPRHYARLQGRLLAPGFLLSAAAPWFFAWVRERYADRGLLGLSLSLSVVLVIVALLLQRYCEKARNCPTIKVQ
;
A
#
# COMPACT_ATOMS: atom_id res chain seq x y z
N VAL A 1 -8.37 19.16 3.52
CA VAL A 1 -7.59 18.27 2.65
C VAL A 1 -6.18 18.09 3.19
N PHE A 2 -5.38 19.16 3.35
CA PHE A 2 -3.98 19.08 3.79
C PHE A 2 -3.80 18.31 5.11
N ARG A 3 -4.62 18.59 6.14
CA ARG A 3 -4.57 17.87 7.43
C ARG A 3 -4.77 16.36 7.25
N LEU A 4 -5.73 15.95 6.41
CA LEU A 4 -5.99 14.53 6.15
C LEU A 4 -4.86 13.87 5.34
N ALA A 5 -4.29 14.60 4.41
CA ALA A 5 -3.14 14.13 3.64
C ALA A 5 -1.90 13.94 4.52
N LEU A 6 -1.65 14.88 5.45
CA LEU A 6 -0.58 14.77 6.44
C LEU A 6 -0.82 13.61 7.43
N ALA A 7 -2.07 13.44 7.87
CA ALA A 7 -2.44 12.29 8.71
C ALA A 7 -2.15 10.95 7.99
N GLN A 8 -2.44 10.85 6.69
CA GLN A 8 -2.14 9.65 5.91
C GLN A 8 -0.63 9.45 5.71
N LEU A 9 0.12 10.52 5.44
CA LEU A 9 1.58 10.44 5.35
C LEU A 9 2.18 9.87 6.64
N ILE A 10 1.74 10.38 7.79
CA ILE A 10 2.19 9.89 9.11
C ILE A 10 1.74 8.44 9.31
N SER A 11 0.45 8.14 9.12
CA SER A 11 -0.09 6.80 9.39
C SER A 11 0.61 5.71 8.58
N TRP A 12 0.87 5.93 7.28
CA TRP A 12 1.64 5.01 6.45
C TRP A 12 3.10 4.89 6.92
N GLY A 13 3.71 6.02 7.27
CA GLY A 13 5.10 6.08 7.69
C GLY A 13 5.39 5.29 8.95
N VAL A 14 4.56 5.50 10.00
CA VAL A 14 4.77 4.88 11.31
C VAL A 14 4.31 3.41 11.37
N THR A 15 3.66 2.90 10.33
CA THR A 15 3.14 1.52 10.29
C THR A 15 3.75 0.71 9.14
N PHE A 16 3.21 0.83 7.94
CA PHE A 16 3.56 -0.01 6.78
C PHE A 16 5.05 0.07 6.42
N TYR A 17 5.67 1.25 6.57
CA TYR A 17 7.09 1.47 6.24
C TYR A 17 8.06 1.22 7.40
N LEU A 18 7.55 0.93 8.61
CA LEU A 18 8.36 0.65 9.81
C LEU A 18 9.36 -0.51 9.62
N PRO A 19 8.99 -1.67 9.05
CA PRO A 19 9.94 -2.78 8.89
C PRO A 19 11.10 -2.42 7.97
N GLY A 20 10.85 -1.64 6.93
CA GLY A 20 11.92 -1.18 6.03
C GLY A 20 12.90 -0.23 6.69
N ALA A 21 12.46 0.54 7.70
CA ALA A 21 13.32 1.45 8.43
C ALA A 21 14.15 0.76 9.51
N PHE A 22 13.56 -0.17 10.26
CA PHE A 22 14.15 -0.72 11.49
C PHE A 22 14.39 -2.23 11.46
N GLY A 23 13.82 -2.96 10.48
CA GLY A 23 13.77 -4.43 10.51
C GLY A 23 15.12 -5.11 10.68
N ASN A 24 16.16 -4.67 9.99
CA ASN A 24 17.50 -5.25 10.13
C ASN A 24 18.10 -4.94 11.52
N ALA A 25 18.00 -3.69 12.00
CA ALA A 25 18.53 -3.32 13.30
C ALA A 25 17.83 -4.08 14.45
N ILE A 26 16.54 -4.37 14.31
CA ILE A 26 15.78 -5.18 15.27
C ILE A 26 16.25 -6.63 15.23
N ALA A 27 16.45 -7.20 14.03
CA ALA A 27 16.95 -8.55 13.85
C ALA A 27 18.32 -8.73 14.51
N ASP A 28 19.24 -7.77 14.29
CA ASP A 28 20.59 -7.78 14.84
C ASP A 28 20.59 -7.64 16.38
N ASP A 29 19.78 -6.71 16.92
CA ASP A 29 19.72 -6.43 18.37
C ASP A 29 19.08 -7.58 19.16
N LEU A 30 18.02 -8.20 18.64
CA LEU A 30 17.30 -9.28 19.32
C LEU A 30 17.83 -10.69 18.96
N GLY A 31 18.75 -10.80 18.02
CA GLY A 31 19.27 -12.09 17.53
C GLY A 31 18.21 -12.92 16.80
N TRP A 32 17.19 -12.25 16.20
CA TRP A 32 16.12 -12.93 15.49
C TRP A 32 16.42 -13.04 13.99
N SER A 33 15.83 -14.04 13.34
CA SER A 33 15.91 -14.11 11.88
C SER A 33 15.18 -12.94 11.23
N GLY A 34 15.64 -12.50 10.07
CA GLY A 34 14.94 -11.50 9.26
C GLY A 34 13.52 -11.95 8.97
N GLN A 35 13.32 -13.25 8.65
CA GLN A 35 12.02 -13.83 8.43
C GLN A 35 11.07 -13.63 9.63
N GLN A 36 11.55 -13.80 10.85
CA GLN A 36 10.77 -13.60 12.08
C GLN A 36 10.38 -12.13 12.26
N VAL A 37 11.30 -11.20 12.04
CA VAL A 37 11.03 -9.76 12.18
C VAL A 37 10.04 -9.28 11.12
N PHE A 38 10.27 -9.60 9.85
CA PHE A 38 9.42 -9.15 8.75
C PHE A 38 8.04 -9.83 8.72
N SER A 39 7.88 -11.02 9.32
CA SER A 39 6.57 -11.67 9.49
C SER A 39 5.64 -10.89 10.42
N GLY A 40 6.13 -9.96 11.22
CA GLY A 40 5.31 -9.01 11.97
C GLY A 40 4.36 -8.23 11.06
N LEU A 41 4.86 -7.65 9.95
CA LEU A 41 3.99 -6.98 8.98
C LEU A 41 3.00 -7.94 8.34
N SER A 42 3.37 -9.20 8.13
CA SER A 42 2.46 -10.24 7.64
C SER A 42 1.26 -10.42 8.59
N VAL A 43 1.51 -10.46 9.89
CA VAL A 43 0.45 -10.52 10.92
C VAL A 43 -0.45 -9.29 10.85
N ALA A 44 0.12 -8.08 10.74
CA ALA A 44 -0.68 -6.86 10.62
C ALA A 44 -1.58 -6.87 9.39
N LEU A 45 -1.06 -7.26 8.22
CA LEU A 45 -1.82 -7.35 6.98
C LEU A 45 -2.92 -8.43 7.04
N LEU A 46 -2.65 -9.54 7.73
CA LEU A 46 -3.66 -10.58 7.98
C LEU A 46 -4.80 -10.05 8.86
N VAL A 47 -4.47 -9.37 9.96
CA VAL A 47 -5.47 -8.72 10.84
C VAL A 47 -6.27 -7.67 10.07
N MET A 48 -5.61 -6.84 9.23
CA MET A 48 -6.30 -5.91 8.33
C MET A 48 -7.32 -6.62 7.43
N ALA A 49 -6.94 -7.76 6.85
CA ALA A 49 -7.83 -8.53 5.98
C ALA A 49 -9.05 -9.05 6.76
N LEU A 50 -8.85 -9.64 7.93
CA LEU A 50 -9.90 -10.19 8.78
C LEU A 50 -10.88 -9.12 9.28
N VAL A 51 -10.37 -7.96 9.68
CA VAL A 51 -11.18 -6.83 10.21
C VAL A 51 -11.83 -6.02 9.08
N SER A 52 -11.45 -6.25 7.83
CA SER A 52 -11.92 -5.45 6.70
C SER A 52 -13.45 -5.42 6.54
N THR A 53 -14.11 -6.53 6.84
CA THR A 53 -15.57 -6.66 6.76
C THR A 53 -16.31 -5.84 7.84
N LEU A 54 -15.65 -5.59 8.98
CA LEU A 54 -16.25 -4.88 10.11
C LEU A 54 -16.09 -3.35 10.00
N SER A 55 -15.11 -2.87 9.23
CA SER A 55 -14.73 -1.46 9.20
C SER A 55 -15.87 -0.53 8.73
N ALA A 56 -16.66 -0.95 7.76
CA ALA A 56 -17.82 -0.17 7.27
C ALA A 56 -18.90 -0.03 8.35
N GLY A 57 -19.20 -1.12 9.06
CA GLY A 57 -20.15 -1.12 10.18
C GLY A 57 -19.69 -0.22 11.33
N LEU A 58 -18.40 -0.24 11.66
CA LEU A 58 -17.81 0.62 12.68
C LEU A 58 -17.96 2.11 12.30
N ILE A 59 -17.66 2.47 11.05
CA ILE A 59 -17.82 3.86 10.56
C ILE A 59 -19.28 4.29 10.62
N GLN A 60 -20.24 3.40 10.30
CA GLN A 60 -21.67 3.71 10.38
C GLN A 60 -22.15 3.89 11.82
N HIS A 61 -21.60 3.09 12.75
CA HIS A 61 -22.06 3.10 14.15
C HIS A 61 -21.43 4.21 14.98
N PHE A 62 -20.10 4.39 14.87
CA PHE A 62 -19.35 5.34 15.71
C PHE A 62 -19.00 6.65 14.99
N GLY A 63 -19.21 6.73 13.68
CA GLY A 63 -18.81 7.87 12.87
C GLY A 63 -17.35 7.80 12.39
N ALA A 64 -17.10 8.41 11.23
CA ALA A 64 -15.82 8.33 10.53
C ALA A 64 -14.65 8.89 11.36
N ARG A 65 -14.85 10.05 12.02
CA ARG A 65 -13.82 10.72 12.82
C ARG A 65 -13.33 9.85 13.96
N GLN A 66 -14.26 9.29 14.76
CA GLN A 66 -13.91 8.48 15.94
C GLN A 66 -13.20 7.20 15.52
N VAL A 67 -13.63 6.53 14.44
CA VAL A 67 -13.00 5.31 13.94
C VAL A 67 -11.56 5.58 13.47
N LEU A 68 -11.31 6.66 12.72
CA LEU A 68 -9.97 7.02 12.27
C LEU A 68 -9.05 7.40 13.44
N GLN A 69 -9.57 8.14 14.43
CA GLN A 69 -8.83 8.50 15.63
C GLN A 69 -8.51 7.27 16.50
N SER A 70 -9.46 6.35 16.68
CA SER A 70 -9.23 5.08 17.36
C SER A 70 -8.16 4.25 16.64
N GLY A 71 -8.19 4.22 15.29
CA GLY A 71 -7.15 3.58 14.48
C GLY A 71 -5.77 4.16 14.75
N ALA A 72 -5.64 5.48 14.85
CA ALA A 72 -4.38 6.13 15.22
C ALA A 72 -3.94 5.80 16.65
N GLY A 73 -4.88 5.69 17.59
CA GLY A 73 -4.64 5.22 18.96
C GLY A 73 -4.09 3.78 18.99
N PHE A 74 -4.67 2.86 18.20
CA PHE A 74 -4.15 1.50 18.05
C PHE A 74 -2.76 1.49 17.41
N ASN A 75 -2.48 2.36 16.43
CA ASN A 75 -1.13 2.49 15.87
C ASN A 75 -0.12 2.93 16.92
N ALA A 76 -0.47 3.92 17.76
CA ALA A 76 0.39 4.38 18.84
C ALA A 76 0.63 3.26 19.88
N ALA A 77 -0.43 2.57 20.31
CA ALA A 77 -0.33 1.44 21.23
C ALA A 77 0.53 0.32 20.67
N GLY A 78 0.33 -0.05 19.39
CA GLY A 78 1.15 -1.06 18.71
C GLY A 78 2.63 -0.66 18.66
N CYS A 79 2.95 0.59 18.31
CA CYS A 79 4.32 1.09 18.35
C CYS A 79 4.91 1.03 19.78
N CYS A 80 4.15 1.40 20.80
CA CYS A 80 4.63 1.28 22.21
C CYS A 80 4.92 -0.18 22.58
N ILE A 81 4.04 -1.11 22.21
CA ILE A 81 4.26 -2.55 22.46
C ILE A 81 5.53 -3.03 21.75
N LEU A 82 5.73 -2.65 20.46
CA LEU A 82 6.93 -3.02 19.73
C LEU A 82 8.21 -2.42 20.35
N ALA A 83 8.17 -1.17 20.80
CA ALA A 83 9.32 -0.52 21.43
C ALA A 83 9.75 -1.18 22.74
N LEU A 84 8.81 -1.80 23.46
CA LEU A 84 9.03 -2.40 24.78
C LEU A 84 9.19 -3.93 24.73
N CYS A 85 9.00 -4.58 23.57
CA CYS A 85 9.02 -6.03 23.49
C CYS A 85 10.44 -6.59 23.36
N ASP A 86 10.67 -7.72 24.07
CA ASP A 86 11.88 -8.54 23.98
C ASP A 86 11.56 -9.99 23.61
N SER A 87 10.30 -10.29 23.32
CA SER A 87 9.83 -11.64 23.00
C SER A 87 9.09 -11.69 21.66
N PRO A 88 9.18 -12.83 20.93
CA PRO A 88 8.43 -13.01 19.69
C PRO A 88 6.91 -12.86 19.86
N GLN A 89 6.37 -13.28 21.00
CA GLN A 89 4.94 -13.14 21.30
C GLN A 89 4.53 -11.68 21.41
N GLY A 90 5.32 -10.87 22.15
CA GLY A 90 5.12 -9.42 22.24
C GLY A 90 5.23 -8.74 20.88
N TRP A 91 6.19 -9.17 20.06
CA TRP A 91 6.37 -8.67 18.69
C TRP A 91 5.12 -8.89 17.83
N PHE A 92 4.64 -10.14 17.73
CA PHE A 92 3.46 -10.45 16.93
C PHE A 92 2.18 -9.82 17.49
N PHE A 93 2.05 -9.71 18.82
CA PHE A 93 0.92 -9.00 19.43
C PHE A 93 0.94 -7.50 19.07
N GLY A 94 2.10 -6.84 19.16
CA GLY A 94 2.25 -5.45 18.75
C GLY A 94 1.85 -5.24 17.28
N TRP A 95 2.27 -6.13 16.38
CA TRP A 95 1.89 -6.09 14.97
C TRP A 95 0.40 -6.40 14.74
N ALA A 96 -0.22 -7.24 15.53
CA ALA A 96 -1.66 -7.47 15.47
C ALA A 96 -2.44 -6.20 15.85
N VAL A 97 -2.00 -5.49 16.91
CA VAL A 97 -2.57 -4.19 17.32
C VAL A 97 -2.35 -3.13 16.23
N LEU A 98 -1.15 -3.07 15.63
CA LEU A 98 -0.88 -2.20 14.46
C LEU A 98 -1.82 -2.54 13.30
N GLY A 99 -2.07 -3.82 13.01
CA GLY A 99 -2.98 -4.24 11.96
C GLY A 99 -4.41 -3.70 12.14
N LEU A 100 -4.93 -3.71 13.38
CA LEU A 100 -6.19 -3.05 13.72
C LEU A 100 -6.13 -1.54 13.43
N GLY A 101 -5.08 -0.87 13.91
CA GLY A 101 -4.87 0.55 13.70
C GLY A 101 -4.78 0.90 12.21
N MET A 102 -3.99 0.16 11.44
CA MET A 102 -3.84 0.31 10.00
C MET A 102 -5.18 0.19 9.27
N ARG A 103 -5.99 -0.82 9.60
CA ARG A 103 -7.30 -1.00 8.96
C ARG A 103 -8.23 0.16 9.21
N LEU A 104 -8.20 0.75 10.40
CA LEU A 104 -9.11 1.80 10.82
C LEU A 104 -8.62 3.22 10.47
N SER A 105 -7.34 3.42 10.10
CA SER A 105 -6.77 4.77 9.89
C SER A 105 -6.14 5.00 8.52
N LEU A 106 -5.82 3.95 7.74
CA LEU A 106 -5.22 4.11 6.40
C LEU A 106 -6.28 4.47 5.33
N TYR A 107 -5.84 4.55 4.07
CA TYR A 107 -6.65 5.02 2.94
C TYR A 107 -8.04 4.38 2.86
N ASP A 108 -8.16 3.07 3.05
CA ASP A 108 -9.43 2.37 2.87
C ASP A 108 -10.53 2.92 3.80
N ALA A 109 -10.19 3.15 5.08
CA ALA A 109 -11.12 3.73 6.06
C ALA A 109 -11.41 5.21 5.76
N LEU A 110 -10.38 6.01 5.47
CA LEU A 110 -10.55 7.42 5.15
C LEU A 110 -11.37 7.63 3.87
N PHE A 111 -11.13 6.82 2.83
CA PHE A 111 -11.85 6.94 1.57
C PHE A 111 -13.30 6.48 1.68
N ALA A 112 -13.56 5.41 2.45
CA ALA A 112 -14.93 5.01 2.79
C ALA A 112 -15.68 6.14 3.52
N ALA A 113 -15.02 6.80 4.48
CA ALA A 113 -15.54 7.94 5.20
C ALA A 113 -15.84 9.13 4.27
N LEU A 114 -14.88 9.52 3.42
CA LEU A 114 -15.03 10.63 2.48
C LEU A 114 -16.11 10.33 1.43
N ALA A 115 -16.17 9.11 0.91
CA ALA A 115 -17.21 8.71 -0.04
C ALA A 115 -18.62 8.79 0.58
N GLY A 116 -18.74 8.35 1.85
CA GLY A 116 -19.99 8.47 2.59
C GLY A 116 -20.43 9.92 2.88
N LEU A 117 -19.46 10.81 3.13
CA LEU A 117 -19.73 12.22 3.45
C LEU A 117 -20.02 13.07 2.20
N LEU A 118 -19.32 12.84 1.09
CA LEU A 118 -19.25 13.75 -0.06
C LEU A 118 -19.68 13.10 -1.38
N GLY A 119 -19.95 11.79 -1.39
CA GLY A 119 -20.29 11.06 -2.61
C GLY A 119 -19.21 11.21 -3.69
N GLU A 120 -19.61 11.52 -4.92
CA GLU A 120 -18.68 11.70 -6.05
C GLU A 120 -17.70 12.87 -5.89
N ARG A 121 -18.07 13.90 -5.10
CA ARG A 121 -17.18 15.04 -4.79
C ARG A 121 -15.94 14.64 -3.96
N SER A 122 -15.92 13.43 -3.40
CA SER A 122 -14.75 12.90 -2.68
C SER A 122 -13.57 12.55 -3.59
N ARG A 123 -13.81 12.22 -4.87
CA ARG A 123 -12.76 11.75 -5.81
C ARG A 123 -11.55 12.69 -5.92
N PRO A 124 -11.71 14.01 -6.22
CA PRO A 124 -10.56 14.90 -6.30
C PRO A 124 -9.83 15.04 -4.96
N LEU A 125 -10.54 14.99 -3.84
CA LEU A 125 -9.93 15.03 -2.50
C LEU A 125 -9.06 13.81 -2.23
N MET A 126 -9.53 12.61 -2.59
CA MET A 126 -8.78 11.36 -2.47
C MET A 126 -7.49 11.41 -3.29
N VAL A 127 -7.51 11.96 -4.50
CA VAL A 127 -6.32 12.16 -5.33
C VAL A 127 -5.29 13.05 -4.62
N HIS A 128 -5.70 14.22 -4.11
CA HIS A 128 -4.79 15.12 -3.40
C HIS A 128 -4.22 14.48 -2.11
N ILE A 129 -5.03 13.70 -1.38
CA ILE A 129 -4.58 12.97 -0.19
C ILE A 129 -3.52 11.92 -0.57
N THR A 130 -3.72 11.19 -1.67
CA THR A 130 -2.76 10.17 -2.12
C THR A 130 -1.46 10.75 -2.65
N LEU A 131 -1.45 11.98 -3.17
CA LEU A 131 -0.22 12.64 -3.61
C LEU A 131 0.74 12.86 -2.43
N LEU A 132 0.26 13.43 -1.33
CA LEU A 132 1.09 13.66 -0.15
C LEU A 132 1.40 12.35 0.60
N GLY A 133 0.39 11.50 0.79
CA GLY A 133 0.60 10.21 1.45
C GLY A 133 1.52 9.25 0.68
N GLY A 134 1.65 9.43 -0.63
CA GLY A 134 2.64 8.71 -1.45
C GLY A 134 4.09 9.06 -1.12
N LEU A 135 4.32 10.19 -0.45
CA LEU A 135 5.65 10.59 0.04
C LEU A 135 6.02 9.95 1.38
N ALA A 136 5.13 9.14 1.99
CA ALA A 136 5.38 8.57 3.32
C ALA A 136 6.71 7.81 3.39
N SER A 137 7.03 6.97 2.41
CA SER A 137 8.31 6.26 2.35
C SER A 137 9.49 7.20 2.14
N ALA A 138 9.33 8.24 1.30
CA ALA A 138 10.38 9.23 1.05
C ALA A 138 10.76 10.02 2.31
N VAL A 139 9.81 10.20 3.22
CA VAL A 139 10.02 10.91 4.49
C VAL A 139 10.44 9.94 5.59
N PHE A 140 9.72 8.83 5.78
CA PHE A 140 9.85 8.00 6.97
C PHE A 140 11.01 7.02 6.93
N TRP A 141 11.48 6.58 5.77
CA TRP A 141 12.69 5.76 5.71
C TRP A 141 13.96 6.55 6.06
N PRO A 142 14.23 7.75 5.48
CA PRO A 142 15.36 8.57 5.92
C PRO A 142 15.22 9.04 7.37
N LEU A 143 14.01 9.43 7.80
CA LEU A 143 13.74 9.82 9.17
C LEU A 143 14.03 8.66 10.15
N GLY A 144 13.52 7.47 9.86
CA GLY A 144 13.75 6.29 10.69
C GLY A 144 15.22 5.91 10.77
N HIS A 145 15.93 5.93 9.64
CA HIS A 145 17.36 5.67 9.60
C HIS A 145 18.16 6.71 10.40
N GLY A 146 17.80 7.99 10.31
CA GLY A 146 18.41 9.07 11.10
C GLY A 146 18.16 8.88 12.60
N LEU A 147 16.93 8.59 13.00
CA LEU A 147 16.57 8.31 14.39
C LEU A 147 17.30 7.06 14.93
N LEU A 148 17.40 6.02 14.12
CA LEU A 148 18.14 4.80 14.48
C LEU A 148 19.57 5.10 14.90
N GLY A 149 20.26 5.99 14.16
CA GLY A 149 21.65 6.36 14.44
C GLY A 149 21.82 7.24 15.69
N VAL A 150 20.79 7.95 16.12
CA VAL A 150 20.86 8.91 17.25
C VAL A 150 20.32 8.33 18.54
N VAL A 151 19.16 7.65 18.49
CA VAL A 151 18.43 7.22 19.72
C VAL A 151 18.18 5.72 19.77
N GLY A 152 18.61 4.96 18.77
CA GLY A 152 18.32 3.55 18.65
C GLY A 152 16.90 3.23 18.22
N TRP A 153 16.62 1.98 17.83
CA TRP A 153 15.34 1.60 17.25
C TRP A 153 14.16 1.65 18.23
N ARG A 154 14.36 1.31 19.53
CA ARG A 154 13.29 1.33 20.55
C ARG A 154 12.76 2.75 20.76
N SER A 155 13.65 3.70 20.98
CA SER A 155 13.27 5.11 21.15
C SER A 155 12.71 5.72 19.86
N ALA A 156 13.22 5.31 18.69
CA ALA A 156 12.70 5.74 17.39
C ALA A 156 11.25 5.26 17.19
N ILE A 157 10.93 4.00 17.53
CA ILE A 157 9.55 3.49 17.46
C ILE A 157 8.65 4.17 18.51
N ALA A 158 9.16 4.52 19.70
CA ALA A 158 8.41 5.32 20.68
C ALA A 158 8.08 6.73 20.13
N ILE A 159 9.00 7.35 19.41
CA ILE A 159 8.74 8.61 18.67
C ILE A 159 7.64 8.38 17.61
N TYR A 160 7.66 7.26 16.89
CA TYR A 160 6.61 6.92 15.95
C TYR A 160 5.24 6.77 16.62
N ALA A 161 5.17 6.27 17.87
CA ALA A 161 3.93 6.26 18.64
C ALA A 161 3.39 7.68 18.88
N CYS A 162 4.25 8.64 19.23
CA CYS A 162 3.85 10.04 19.38
C CYS A 162 3.37 10.64 18.04
N LEU A 163 4.05 10.35 16.95
CA LEU A 163 3.63 10.77 15.61
C LEU A 163 2.27 10.15 15.21
N ALA A 164 2.00 8.89 15.59
CA ALA A 164 0.70 8.26 15.36
C ALA A 164 -0.43 9.01 16.09
N LEU A 165 -0.22 9.45 17.34
CA LEU A 165 -1.18 10.27 18.07
C LEU A 165 -1.40 11.64 17.41
N LEU A 166 -0.32 12.26 16.90
CA LEU A 166 -0.42 13.48 16.10
C LEU A 166 -1.28 13.25 14.85
N GLY A 167 -1.07 12.14 14.14
CA GLY A 167 -1.91 11.72 13.02
C GLY A 167 -3.38 11.60 13.41
N GLY A 168 -3.67 11.03 14.57
CA GLY A 168 -5.00 10.94 15.16
C GLY A 168 -5.64 12.32 15.43
N PHE A 169 -4.86 13.24 15.96
CA PHE A 169 -5.30 14.63 16.15
C PHE A 169 -5.65 15.32 14.83
N LEU A 170 -4.90 15.04 13.76
CA LEU A 170 -5.18 15.61 12.44
C LEU A 170 -6.51 15.14 11.85
N PHE A 171 -7.00 13.95 12.18
CA PHE A 171 -8.33 13.47 11.78
C PHE A 171 -9.48 14.25 12.43
N SER A 172 -9.22 15.07 13.47
CA SER A 172 -10.24 15.98 14.04
C SER A 172 -10.78 17.00 13.03
N GLY A 173 -10.11 17.17 11.90
CA GLY A 173 -10.60 17.98 10.78
C GLY A 173 -11.75 17.37 9.98
N LEU A 174 -12.14 16.12 10.25
CA LEU A 174 -13.35 15.54 9.68
C LEU A 174 -14.59 16.04 10.45
N PRO A 175 -15.71 16.32 9.73
CA PRO A 175 -16.96 16.68 10.40
C PRO A 175 -17.45 15.50 11.25
N ASP A 176 -18.00 15.84 12.42
CA ASP A 176 -18.71 14.88 13.25
C ASP A 176 -20.11 14.65 12.63
N VAL A 177 -20.27 13.56 11.93
CA VAL A 177 -21.55 13.17 11.37
C VAL A 177 -22.20 12.19 12.33
N SER A 178 -23.39 12.57 12.82
CA SER A 178 -24.16 11.75 13.77
C SER A 178 -24.37 10.33 13.27
N PRO A 179 -24.31 9.32 14.17
CA PRO A 179 -24.68 7.94 13.86
C PRO A 179 -26.10 7.90 13.25
N GLY A 180 -26.26 7.31 12.09
CA GLY A 180 -27.58 7.17 11.45
C GLY A 180 -27.74 7.85 10.09
N SER A 181 -26.80 8.67 9.62
CA SER A 181 -26.77 9.11 8.22
C SER A 181 -26.44 7.88 7.37
N ARG A 182 -27.48 7.27 6.80
CA ARG A 182 -27.38 6.06 5.98
C ARG A 182 -26.42 6.33 4.82
N LEU A 183 -25.23 5.75 4.90
CA LEU A 183 -24.46 5.45 3.69
C LEU A 183 -25.38 4.56 2.85
N GLN A 184 -26.10 5.18 1.90
CA GLN A 184 -26.89 4.43 0.93
C GLN A 184 -25.92 3.70 0.00
N ILE A 185 -25.41 2.56 0.46
CA ILE A 185 -24.97 1.52 -0.44
C ILE A 185 -26.27 0.92 -0.97
N ASN A 186 -26.79 1.50 -2.03
CA ASN A 186 -27.87 0.88 -2.79
C ASN A 186 -27.32 -0.46 -3.32
N ALA A 187 -27.55 -1.53 -2.58
CA ALA A 187 -27.33 -2.88 -3.04
C ALA A 187 -28.33 -3.11 -4.19
N VAL A 188 -27.86 -2.99 -5.41
CA VAL A 188 -28.64 -3.38 -6.57
C VAL A 188 -28.58 -4.90 -6.64
N ASP A 189 -29.73 -5.56 -6.41
CA ASP A 189 -29.87 -7.03 -6.43
C ASP A 189 -29.88 -7.64 -7.85
N SER A 190 -29.46 -6.90 -8.87
CA SER A 190 -29.34 -7.46 -10.22
C SER A 190 -28.07 -8.33 -10.34
N PRO A 191 -28.17 -9.50 -11.02
CA PRO A 191 -26.99 -10.36 -11.22
C PRO A 191 -25.95 -9.64 -12.09
N ASP A 192 -24.70 -9.68 -11.65
CA ASP A 192 -23.56 -9.19 -12.43
C ASP A 192 -23.27 -10.16 -13.59
N VAL A 193 -23.53 -9.70 -14.81
CA VAL A 193 -23.31 -10.47 -16.06
C VAL A 193 -21.84 -10.43 -16.52
N THR A 194 -20.94 -9.87 -15.71
CA THR A 194 -19.52 -9.77 -16.07
C THR A 194 -18.87 -11.14 -16.13
N SER A 195 -18.15 -11.40 -17.22
CA SER A 195 -17.47 -12.70 -17.41
C SER A 195 -16.47 -13.00 -16.27
N TRP A 196 -16.47 -14.25 -15.83
CA TRP A 196 -15.56 -14.71 -14.75
C TRP A 196 -14.08 -14.47 -15.10
N GLN A 197 -13.69 -14.49 -16.39
CA GLN A 197 -12.32 -14.22 -16.83
C GLN A 197 -11.87 -12.80 -16.49
N ARG A 198 -12.76 -11.80 -16.62
CA ARG A 198 -12.45 -10.41 -16.26
C ARG A 198 -12.32 -10.26 -14.74
N GLN A 199 -13.21 -10.91 -13.99
CA GLN A 199 -13.15 -10.91 -12.52
C GLN A 199 -11.87 -11.57 -12.02
N ALA A 200 -11.54 -12.76 -12.53
CA ALA A 200 -10.34 -13.50 -12.17
C ALA A 200 -9.05 -12.76 -12.56
N GLY A 201 -8.99 -12.21 -13.79
CA GLY A 201 -7.84 -11.43 -14.24
C GLY A 201 -7.61 -10.17 -13.41
N TYR A 202 -8.66 -9.44 -13.05
CA TYR A 202 -8.56 -8.28 -12.15
C TYR A 202 -8.08 -8.71 -10.76
N ALA A 203 -8.69 -9.72 -10.16
CA ALA A 203 -8.33 -10.22 -8.83
C ALA A 203 -6.87 -10.69 -8.77
N LEU A 204 -6.44 -11.47 -9.78
CA LEU A 204 -5.06 -11.95 -9.88
C LEU A 204 -4.07 -10.80 -10.08
N GLY A 205 -4.37 -9.87 -10.99
CA GLY A 205 -3.50 -8.71 -11.24
C GLY A 205 -3.31 -7.86 -9.98
N MET A 206 -4.39 -7.55 -9.27
CA MET A 206 -4.32 -6.79 -8.01
C MET A 206 -3.64 -7.56 -6.89
N ALA A 207 -3.82 -8.88 -6.81
CA ALA A 207 -3.15 -9.74 -5.86
C ALA A 207 -1.63 -9.78 -6.08
N LEU A 208 -1.18 -9.92 -7.33
CA LEU A 208 0.25 -9.90 -7.68
C LEU A 208 0.89 -8.55 -7.35
N ILE A 209 0.23 -7.44 -7.73
CA ILE A 209 0.68 -6.08 -7.41
C ILE A 209 0.79 -5.90 -5.88
N GLY A 210 -0.24 -6.28 -5.14
CA GLY A 210 -0.25 -6.19 -3.68
C GLY A 210 0.84 -7.02 -3.02
N PHE A 211 1.04 -8.25 -3.48
CA PHE A 211 2.08 -9.16 -3.01
C PHE A 211 3.49 -8.59 -3.22
N MET A 212 3.78 -8.13 -4.45
CA MET A 212 5.07 -7.50 -4.76
C MET A 212 5.30 -6.22 -3.97
N SER A 213 4.28 -5.35 -3.86
CA SER A 213 4.39 -4.09 -3.13
C SER A 213 4.63 -4.33 -1.63
N ALA A 214 3.89 -5.25 -1.00
CA ALA A 214 4.05 -5.55 0.42
C ALA A 214 5.41 -6.20 0.72
N GLY A 215 5.85 -7.15 -0.09
CA GLY A 215 7.13 -7.81 0.08
C GLY A 215 8.32 -6.87 -0.14
N LEU A 216 8.33 -6.15 -1.26
CA LEU A 216 9.46 -5.27 -1.58
C LEU A 216 9.55 -4.04 -0.68
N SER A 217 8.43 -3.45 -0.25
CA SER A 217 8.46 -2.28 0.65
C SER A 217 9.19 -2.56 1.97
N ALA A 218 9.12 -3.80 2.46
CA ALA A 218 9.84 -4.22 3.66
C ALA A 218 11.35 -4.37 3.44
N HIS A 219 11.77 -4.75 2.23
CA HIS A 219 13.17 -5.12 1.94
C HIS A 219 13.92 -4.10 1.07
N LEU A 220 13.24 -3.10 0.51
CA LEU A 220 13.83 -2.16 -0.45
C LEU A 220 15.01 -1.35 0.12
N PRO A 221 14.99 -0.84 1.39
CA PRO A 221 16.15 -0.16 1.95
C PRO A 221 17.38 -1.05 2.04
N ALA A 222 17.20 -2.30 2.47
CA ALA A 222 18.30 -3.26 2.60
C ALA A 222 18.84 -3.69 1.22
N LEU A 223 17.97 -3.86 0.22
CA LEU A 223 18.35 -4.15 -1.16
C LEU A 223 19.22 -3.02 -1.73
N LEU A 224 18.85 -1.76 -1.46
CA LEU A 224 19.61 -0.60 -1.92
C LEU A 224 21.01 -0.54 -1.29
N SER A 225 21.12 -0.84 0.00
CA SER A 225 22.41 -0.97 0.68
C SER A 225 23.28 -2.06 0.04
N GLY A 226 22.67 -3.17 -0.39
CA GLY A 226 23.35 -4.25 -1.13
C GLY A 226 23.88 -3.82 -2.50
N PHE A 227 23.31 -2.77 -3.11
CA PHE A 227 23.85 -2.15 -4.33
C PHE A 227 24.97 -1.14 -4.06
N GLY A 228 25.35 -0.91 -2.80
CA GLY A 228 26.36 0.08 -2.43
C GLY A 228 25.86 1.52 -2.45
N VAL A 229 24.54 1.74 -2.38
CA VAL A 229 23.93 3.07 -2.39
C VAL A 229 23.45 3.43 -0.98
N PRO A 230 23.71 4.66 -0.49
CA PRO A 230 23.22 5.10 0.81
C PRO A 230 21.70 4.93 0.96
N VAL A 231 21.23 4.45 2.12
CA VAL A 231 19.82 4.17 2.40
C VAL A 231 18.91 5.40 2.18
N GLY A 232 19.42 6.61 2.38
CA GLY A 232 18.66 7.84 2.13
C GLY A 232 18.09 7.95 0.70
N TRP A 233 18.74 7.34 -0.30
CA TRP A 233 18.28 7.34 -1.69
C TRP A 233 17.04 6.48 -1.93
N VAL A 234 16.65 5.66 -0.97
CA VAL A 234 15.38 4.93 -1.02
C VAL A 234 14.17 5.89 -1.06
N ALA A 235 14.34 7.14 -0.63
CA ALA A 235 13.34 8.20 -0.78
C ALA A 235 12.89 8.39 -2.24
N LEU A 236 13.75 8.09 -3.22
CA LEU A 236 13.41 8.14 -4.65
C LEU A 236 12.20 7.25 -5.00
N TRP A 237 11.95 6.20 -4.24
CA TRP A 237 10.75 5.38 -4.43
C TRP A 237 9.46 6.18 -4.20
N GLY A 238 9.38 6.92 -3.09
CA GLY A 238 8.22 7.78 -2.79
C GLY A 238 8.11 8.96 -3.75
N VAL A 239 9.26 9.56 -4.14
CA VAL A 239 9.31 10.63 -5.15
C VAL A 239 8.79 10.11 -6.48
N GLY A 240 9.26 8.93 -6.94
CA GLY A 240 8.78 8.29 -8.17
C GLY A 240 7.27 8.07 -8.16
N GLN A 241 6.71 7.57 -7.05
CA GLN A 241 5.26 7.40 -6.90
C GLN A 241 4.49 8.71 -7.12
N THR A 242 4.94 9.78 -6.48
CA THR A 242 4.28 11.08 -6.55
C THR A 242 4.43 11.71 -7.92
N CYS A 243 5.64 11.66 -8.51
CA CYS A 243 5.89 12.16 -9.86
C CYS A 243 5.01 11.47 -10.90
N ALA A 244 4.92 10.14 -10.85
CA ALA A 244 4.11 9.39 -11.82
C ALA A 244 2.61 9.71 -11.72
N ARG A 245 2.08 9.88 -10.51
CA ARG A 245 0.70 10.32 -10.29
C ARG A 245 0.46 11.74 -10.79
N LEU A 246 1.42 12.64 -10.55
CA LEU A 246 1.33 14.02 -11.03
C LEU A 246 1.38 14.08 -12.56
N VAL A 247 2.31 13.36 -13.18
CA VAL A 247 2.42 13.27 -14.65
C VAL A 247 1.12 12.72 -15.24
N GLN A 248 0.57 11.66 -14.65
CA GLN A 248 -0.71 11.10 -15.11
C GLN A 248 -1.86 12.11 -14.94
N ALA A 249 -1.93 12.82 -13.83
CA ALA A 249 -2.97 13.83 -13.60
C ALA A 249 -2.88 15.01 -14.57
N LEU A 250 -1.67 15.44 -14.95
CA LEU A 250 -1.46 16.59 -15.81
C LEU A 250 -1.53 16.24 -17.31
N LEU A 251 -0.93 15.12 -17.71
CA LEU A 251 -0.72 14.80 -19.12
C LEU A 251 -1.69 13.78 -19.68
N ALA A 252 -2.19 12.85 -18.86
CA ALA A 252 -2.93 11.68 -19.32
C ALA A 252 -4.45 11.79 -19.11
N ARG A 253 -5.05 12.93 -19.48
CA ARG A 253 -6.50 13.16 -19.37
C ARG A 253 -7.38 12.14 -20.11
N SER A 254 -6.81 11.25 -20.94
CA SER A 254 -7.54 10.30 -21.81
C SER A 254 -6.91 8.92 -21.93
N VAL A 255 -6.02 8.51 -21.01
CA VAL A 255 -5.42 7.16 -21.10
C VAL A 255 -6.43 6.11 -20.64
N CYS A 256 -6.69 5.11 -21.50
CA CYS A 256 -7.50 3.96 -21.15
C CYS A 256 -6.85 3.15 -20.00
N ALA A 257 -7.63 2.81 -18.97
CA ALA A 257 -7.14 2.06 -17.81
C ALA A 257 -6.50 0.70 -18.19
N LEU A 258 -7.02 0.04 -19.22
CA LEU A 258 -6.46 -1.22 -19.71
C LEU A 258 -5.08 -1.04 -20.35
N ARG A 259 -4.87 0.02 -21.13
CA ARG A 259 -3.54 0.34 -21.70
C ARG A 259 -2.56 0.73 -20.61
N LEU A 260 -3.00 1.55 -19.63
CA LEU A 260 -2.19 1.90 -18.47
C LEU A 260 -1.76 0.65 -17.70
N ASN A 261 -2.65 -0.33 -17.53
CA ASN A 261 -2.33 -1.60 -16.86
C ASN A 261 -1.21 -2.36 -17.57
N VAL A 262 -1.23 -2.43 -18.89
CA VAL A 262 -0.16 -3.07 -19.69
C VAL A 262 1.15 -2.28 -19.57
N TRP A 263 1.12 -0.95 -19.68
CA TRP A 263 2.33 -0.12 -19.56
C TRP A 263 2.98 -0.23 -18.18
N VAL A 264 2.17 -0.26 -17.12
CA VAL A 264 2.68 -0.43 -15.75
C VAL A 264 3.31 -1.82 -15.59
N ALA A 265 2.67 -2.88 -16.09
CA ALA A 265 3.23 -4.21 -16.02
C ALA A 265 4.56 -4.34 -16.80
N MET A 266 4.63 -3.78 -18.01
CA MET A 266 5.87 -3.73 -18.80
C MET A 266 6.95 -2.88 -18.11
N GLY A 267 6.57 -1.74 -17.53
CA GLY A 267 7.47 -0.88 -16.76
C GLY A 267 8.05 -1.59 -15.54
N LEU A 268 7.28 -2.43 -14.84
CA LEU A 268 7.79 -3.25 -13.75
C LEU A 268 8.83 -4.27 -14.24
N VAL A 269 8.58 -4.95 -15.35
CA VAL A 269 9.58 -5.87 -15.96
C VAL A 269 10.87 -5.12 -16.25
N LEU A 270 10.79 -3.94 -16.88
CA LEU A 270 11.96 -3.12 -17.20
C LEU A 270 12.70 -2.69 -15.92
N CYS A 271 11.99 -2.26 -14.88
CA CYS A 271 12.58 -1.87 -13.60
C CYS A 271 13.35 -3.03 -12.95
N PHE A 272 12.77 -4.23 -12.89
CA PHE A 272 13.45 -5.37 -12.27
C PHE A 272 14.57 -5.94 -13.15
N ALA A 273 14.46 -5.88 -14.48
CA ALA A 273 15.58 -6.20 -15.37
C ALA A 273 16.76 -5.22 -15.14
N LEU A 274 16.47 -3.92 -15.01
CA LEU A 274 17.48 -2.90 -14.70
C LEU A 274 18.14 -3.14 -13.34
N ALA A 275 17.37 -3.60 -12.34
CA ALA A 275 17.88 -3.88 -10.99
C ALA A 275 18.98 -4.96 -10.98
N PHE A 276 18.94 -5.94 -11.90
CA PHE A 276 20.01 -6.94 -12.05
C PHE A 276 21.35 -6.33 -12.48
N LEU A 277 21.31 -5.18 -13.17
CA LEU A 277 22.47 -4.45 -13.64
C LEU A 277 22.94 -3.38 -12.63
N ALA A 278 22.17 -3.17 -11.55
CA ALA A 278 22.39 -2.07 -10.60
C ALA A 278 23.53 -2.35 -9.58
N SER A 279 23.96 -3.59 -9.41
CA SER A 279 25.04 -3.92 -8.46
C SER A 279 26.34 -3.19 -8.82
N GLY A 280 26.85 -2.37 -7.89
CA GLY A 280 28.03 -1.53 -8.12
C GLY A 280 27.80 -0.35 -9.09
N GLN A 281 26.56 -0.08 -9.48
CA GLN A 281 26.18 1.00 -10.40
C GLN A 281 25.15 1.93 -9.75
N PRO A 282 25.58 2.94 -8.97
CA PRO A 282 24.64 3.78 -8.19
C PRO A 282 23.55 4.45 -9.03
N VAL A 283 23.88 4.89 -10.24
CA VAL A 283 22.92 5.53 -11.14
C VAL A 283 21.80 4.56 -11.54
N LEU A 284 22.16 3.31 -11.89
CA LEU A 284 21.15 2.29 -12.25
C LEU A 284 20.30 1.90 -11.05
N ALA A 285 20.88 1.83 -9.85
CA ALA A 285 20.13 1.60 -8.61
C ALA A 285 19.11 2.72 -8.35
N CYS A 286 19.50 3.98 -8.50
CA CYS A 286 18.61 5.13 -8.37
C CYS A 286 17.49 5.12 -9.43
N LEU A 287 17.82 4.82 -10.68
CA LEU A 287 16.83 4.69 -11.76
C LEU A 287 15.86 3.54 -11.50
N PHE A 288 16.34 2.40 -11.00
CA PHE A 288 15.49 1.28 -10.57
C PHE A 288 14.51 1.72 -9.48
N VAL A 289 15.00 2.30 -8.38
CA VAL A 289 14.18 2.68 -7.24
C VAL A 289 13.14 3.74 -7.63
N PHE A 290 13.54 4.75 -8.38
CA PHE A 290 12.63 5.77 -8.89
C PHE A 290 11.58 5.17 -9.85
N GLY A 291 12.02 4.37 -10.82
CA GLY A 291 11.15 3.72 -11.80
C GLY A 291 10.16 2.76 -11.16
N TYR A 292 10.63 1.92 -10.24
CA TYR A 292 9.76 1.03 -9.46
C TYR A 292 8.75 1.84 -8.63
N GLY A 293 9.18 2.92 -8.00
CA GLY A 293 8.30 3.86 -7.30
C GLY A 293 7.24 4.45 -8.25
N ALA A 294 7.64 4.89 -9.43
CA ALA A 294 6.73 5.43 -10.44
C ALA A 294 5.66 4.39 -10.85
N MET A 295 6.06 3.16 -11.14
CA MET A 295 5.12 2.09 -11.48
C MET A 295 4.19 1.77 -10.29
N ASN A 296 4.72 1.67 -9.07
CA ASN A 296 3.91 1.45 -7.87
C ASN A 296 2.91 2.61 -7.62
N GLY A 297 3.29 3.84 -7.91
CA GLY A 297 2.39 5.00 -7.88
C GLY A 297 1.21 4.85 -8.84
N LEU A 298 1.44 4.39 -10.05
CA LEU A 298 0.40 4.17 -11.06
C LEU A 298 -0.50 2.99 -10.72
N THR A 299 -0.01 1.96 -10.00
CA THR A 299 -0.87 0.83 -9.56
C THR A 299 -2.01 1.27 -8.68
N THR A 300 -1.85 2.32 -7.86
CA THR A 300 -2.93 2.87 -7.04
C THR A 300 -4.06 3.47 -7.88
N LEU A 301 -3.70 4.08 -9.02
CA LEU A 301 -4.68 4.60 -9.98
C LEU A 301 -5.38 3.46 -10.74
N LEU A 302 -4.65 2.40 -11.07
CA LEU A 302 -5.23 1.18 -11.65
C LEU A 302 -6.24 0.53 -10.70
N ARG A 303 -5.90 0.43 -9.41
CA ARG A 303 -6.80 -0.12 -8.39
C ARG A 303 -8.13 0.64 -8.31
N ALA A 304 -8.09 1.95 -8.50
CA ALA A 304 -9.28 2.79 -8.50
C ALA A 304 -10.01 2.81 -9.85
N GLY A 305 -9.29 2.83 -10.97
CA GLY A 305 -9.83 3.08 -12.31
C GLY A 305 -10.16 1.83 -13.11
N LEU A 306 -9.39 0.75 -12.97
CA LEU A 306 -9.57 -0.47 -13.75
C LEU A 306 -10.93 -1.15 -13.54
N PRO A 307 -11.51 -1.20 -12.32
CA PRO A 307 -12.85 -1.75 -12.13
C PRO A 307 -13.93 -1.03 -12.93
N PHE A 308 -13.84 0.29 -13.11
CA PHE A 308 -14.81 1.05 -13.94
C PHE A 308 -14.72 0.72 -15.44
N ALA A 309 -13.54 0.23 -15.89
CA ALA A 309 -13.36 -0.23 -17.25
C ALA A 309 -13.80 -1.69 -17.46
N LEU A 310 -13.85 -2.48 -16.40
CA LEU A 310 -14.11 -3.92 -16.45
C LEU A 310 -15.55 -4.30 -16.08
N PHE A 311 -16.18 -3.53 -15.17
CA PHE A 311 -17.41 -3.88 -14.49
C PHE A 311 -18.46 -2.76 -14.61
N ASP A 312 -19.74 -3.12 -14.45
CA ASP A 312 -20.80 -2.12 -14.33
C ASP A 312 -20.58 -1.28 -13.05
N PRO A 313 -20.61 0.07 -13.14
CA PRO A 313 -20.45 0.95 -11.99
C PRO A 313 -21.40 0.67 -10.82
N ARG A 314 -22.59 0.12 -11.11
CA ARG A 314 -23.61 -0.23 -10.09
C ARG A 314 -23.14 -1.34 -9.15
N HIS A 315 -22.29 -2.25 -9.61
CA HIS A 315 -21.77 -3.39 -8.85
C HIS A 315 -20.34 -3.15 -8.30
N TYR A 316 -19.76 -1.97 -8.58
CA TYR A 316 -18.37 -1.63 -8.27
C TYR A 316 -17.97 -1.94 -6.84
N ALA A 317 -18.70 -1.42 -5.84
CA ALA A 317 -18.30 -1.54 -4.43
C ALA A 317 -18.32 -3.00 -3.94
N ARG A 318 -19.35 -3.76 -4.35
CA ARG A 318 -19.53 -5.17 -3.98
C ARG A 318 -18.45 -6.06 -4.62
N LEU A 319 -18.20 -5.86 -5.92
CA LEU A 319 -17.19 -6.61 -6.67
C LEU A 319 -15.78 -6.29 -6.18
N GLN A 320 -15.47 -5.01 -5.98
CA GLN A 320 -14.14 -4.61 -5.50
C GLN A 320 -13.82 -5.24 -4.15
N GLY A 321 -14.73 -5.21 -3.19
CA GLY A 321 -14.54 -5.86 -1.89
C GLY A 321 -14.29 -7.37 -2.01
N ARG A 322 -15.09 -8.06 -2.81
CA ARG A 322 -14.99 -9.52 -3.01
C ARG A 322 -13.72 -9.92 -3.76
N LEU A 323 -13.38 -9.20 -4.85
CA LEU A 323 -12.27 -9.56 -5.73
C LEU A 323 -10.90 -9.18 -5.16
N LEU A 324 -10.83 -8.20 -4.25
CA LEU A 324 -9.58 -7.81 -3.59
C LEU A 324 -9.26 -8.65 -2.35
N ALA A 325 -10.23 -9.33 -1.76
CA ALA A 325 -10.01 -10.12 -0.53
C ALA A 325 -8.90 -11.20 -0.66
N PRO A 326 -8.83 -12.02 -1.73
CA PRO A 326 -7.72 -12.94 -1.91
C PRO A 326 -6.37 -12.25 -2.03
N GLY A 327 -6.34 -11.05 -2.64
CA GLY A 327 -5.14 -10.25 -2.77
C GLY A 327 -4.61 -9.74 -1.43
N PHE A 328 -5.48 -9.39 -0.49
CA PHE A 328 -5.06 -9.01 0.86
C PHE A 328 -4.41 -10.17 1.61
N LEU A 329 -4.97 -11.39 1.50
CA LEU A 329 -4.37 -12.58 2.10
C LEU A 329 -3.01 -12.92 1.49
N LEU A 330 -2.89 -12.83 0.16
CA LEU A 330 -1.62 -13.03 -0.52
C LEU A 330 -0.60 -11.96 -0.11
N SER A 331 -1.01 -10.70 -0.03
CA SER A 331 -0.15 -9.59 0.43
C SER A 331 0.31 -9.78 1.87
N ALA A 332 -0.51 -10.40 2.74
CA ALA A 332 -0.12 -10.72 4.10
C ALA A 332 1.02 -11.75 4.17
N ALA A 333 1.07 -12.71 3.26
CA ALA A 333 2.18 -13.66 3.19
C ALA A 333 3.48 -13.06 2.62
N ALA A 334 3.40 -11.92 1.91
CA ALA A 334 4.52 -11.39 1.14
C ALA A 334 5.75 -11.01 1.97
N PRO A 335 5.67 -10.25 3.08
CA PRO A 335 6.87 -9.84 3.83
C PRO A 335 7.65 -11.04 4.35
N TRP A 336 6.94 -12.07 4.88
CA TRP A 336 7.54 -13.31 5.31
C TRP A 336 8.19 -14.09 4.16
N PHE A 337 7.47 -14.24 3.04
CA PHE A 337 7.94 -15.02 1.89
C PHE A 337 9.15 -14.35 1.23
N PHE A 338 9.14 -13.03 1.09
CA PHE A 338 10.27 -12.27 0.55
C PHE A 338 11.49 -12.33 1.47
N ALA A 339 11.30 -12.32 2.80
CA ALA A 339 12.38 -12.53 3.75
C ALA A 339 13.00 -13.93 3.57
N TRP A 340 12.18 -14.97 3.48
CA TRP A 340 12.63 -16.35 3.24
C TRP A 340 13.40 -16.48 1.92
N VAL A 341 12.91 -15.89 0.83
CA VAL A 341 13.61 -15.89 -0.46
C VAL A 341 14.97 -15.19 -0.34
N ARG A 342 15.01 -14.06 0.36
CA ARG A 342 16.24 -13.28 0.54
C ARG A 342 17.27 -14.03 1.38
N GLU A 343 16.86 -14.69 2.46
CA GLU A 343 17.74 -15.51 3.30
C GLU A 343 18.34 -16.71 2.52
N ARG A 344 17.56 -17.31 1.62
CA ARG A 344 17.98 -18.50 0.86
C ARG A 344 18.76 -18.20 -0.42
N TYR A 345 18.40 -17.13 -1.12
CA TYR A 345 18.89 -16.82 -2.47
C TYR A 345 19.49 -15.42 -2.61
N ALA A 346 19.68 -14.72 -1.47
CA ALA A 346 20.17 -13.35 -1.39
C ALA A 346 19.31 -12.36 -2.23
N ASP A 347 19.83 -11.18 -2.48
CA ASP A 347 19.12 -10.12 -3.21
C ASP A 347 18.79 -10.52 -4.66
N ARG A 348 19.63 -11.37 -5.28
CA ARG A 348 19.35 -11.89 -6.65
C ARG A 348 18.10 -12.74 -6.71
N GLY A 349 17.84 -13.56 -5.69
CA GLY A 349 16.61 -14.35 -5.63
C GLY A 349 15.36 -13.47 -5.50
N LEU A 350 15.44 -12.41 -4.70
CA LEU A 350 14.38 -11.45 -4.52
C LEU A 350 14.06 -10.69 -5.81
N LEU A 351 15.09 -10.27 -6.55
CA LEU A 351 14.94 -9.64 -7.87
C LEU A 351 14.36 -10.61 -8.91
N GLY A 352 14.83 -11.85 -8.93
CA GLY A 352 14.35 -12.90 -9.83
C GLY A 352 12.88 -13.22 -9.62
N LEU A 353 12.46 -13.35 -8.35
CA LEU A 353 11.05 -13.50 -8.01
C LEU A 353 10.23 -12.33 -8.52
N SER A 354 10.66 -11.10 -8.24
CA SER A 354 9.93 -9.88 -8.62
C SER A 354 9.83 -9.72 -10.15
N LEU A 355 10.90 -10.05 -10.87
CA LEU A 355 10.89 -10.07 -12.34
C LEU A 355 9.91 -11.12 -12.87
N SER A 356 9.92 -12.34 -12.36
CA SER A 356 9.01 -13.42 -12.77
C SER A 356 7.54 -13.04 -12.52
N LEU A 357 7.23 -12.47 -11.35
CA LEU A 357 5.88 -11.99 -11.04
C LEU A 357 5.45 -10.85 -11.97
N SER A 358 6.38 -9.96 -12.34
CA SER A 358 6.10 -8.87 -13.28
C SER A 358 5.80 -9.39 -14.70
N VAL A 359 6.50 -10.44 -15.15
CA VAL A 359 6.19 -11.11 -16.44
C VAL A 359 4.80 -11.75 -16.41
N VAL A 360 4.44 -12.42 -15.31
CA VAL A 360 3.07 -12.96 -15.15
C VAL A 360 2.04 -11.83 -15.18
N LEU A 361 2.35 -10.69 -14.55
CA LEU A 361 1.47 -9.51 -14.56
C LEU A 361 1.27 -8.96 -15.99
N VAL A 362 2.31 -8.95 -16.84
CA VAL A 362 2.17 -8.56 -18.26
C VAL A 362 1.21 -9.51 -18.98
N ILE A 363 1.35 -10.82 -18.77
CA ILE A 363 0.45 -11.81 -19.40
C ILE A 363 -0.99 -11.56 -18.97
N VAL A 364 -1.23 -11.36 -17.66
CA VAL A 364 -2.57 -11.07 -17.12
C VAL A 364 -3.14 -9.77 -17.71
N ALA A 365 -2.31 -8.71 -17.80
CA ALA A 365 -2.74 -7.42 -18.34
C ALA A 365 -3.12 -7.51 -19.84
N LEU A 366 -2.34 -8.23 -20.64
CA LEU A 366 -2.62 -8.47 -22.07
C LEU A 366 -3.88 -9.31 -22.27
N LEU A 367 -4.08 -10.34 -21.45
CA LEU A 367 -5.29 -11.16 -21.50
C LEU A 367 -6.53 -10.31 -21.16
N LEU A 368 -6.47 -9.50 -20.12
CA LEU A 368 -7.56 -8.58 -19.74
C LEU A 368 -7.88 -7.61 -20.87
N GLN A 369 -6.86 -7.02 -21.52
CA GLN A 369 -7.03 -6.13 -22.65
C GLN A 369 -7.74 -6.85 -23.82
N ARG A 370 -7.29 -8.04 -24.20
CA ARG A 370 -7.91 -8.84 -25.29
C ARG A 370 -9.37 -9.19 -25.00
N TYR A 371 -9.70 -9.58 -23.76
CA TYR A 371 -11.09 -9.89 -23.37
C TYR A 371 -12.00 -8.66 -23.43
N CYS A 372 -11.46 -7.45 -23.18
CA CYS A 372 -12.24 -6.23 -23.27
C CYS A 372 -12.38 -5.69 -24.70
N GLU A 373 -11.36 -5.79 -25.54
CA GLU A 373 -11.41 -5.39 -26.94
C GLU A 373 -12.45 -6.20 -27.73
N LYS A 374 -12.56 -7.51 -27.47
CA LYS A 374 -13.60 -8.37 -28.03
C LYS A 374 -15.03 -7.92 -27.66
N ALA A 375 -15.20 -7.20 -26.57
CA ALA A 375 -16.50 -6.72 -26.07
C ALA A 375 -16.83 -5.26 -26.49
N ARG A 376 -16.03 -4.63 -27.35
CA ARG A 376 -16.25 -3.30 -27.97
C ARG A 376 -16.42 -2.07 -27.04
N ASN A 377 -15.99 -2.10 -25.81
CA ASN A 377 -16.07 -0.89 -24.95
C ASN A 377 -14.81 -0.70 -24.11
N CYS A 378 -13.96 0.25 -24.51
CA CYS A 378 -12.89 0.77 -23.63
C CYS A 378 -13.27 2.18 -23.19
N PRO A 379 -13.88 2.39 -22.00
CA PRO A 379 -14.12 3.73 -21.50
C PRO A 379 -12.79 4.41 -21.18
N THR A 380 -12.61 5.63 -21.66
CA THR A 380 -11.49 6.50 -21.29
C THR A 380 -11.68 6.97 -19.83
N ILE A 381 -10.60 6.94 -19.04
CA ILE A 381 -10.61 7.59 -17.72
C ILE A 381 -10.62 9.10 -17.97
N LYS A 382 -11.82 9.72 -17.95
CA LYS A 382 -11.91 11.18 -17.86
C LYS A 382 -11.73 11.55 -16.40
N VAL A 383 -10.59 12.08 -16.05
CA VAL A 383 -10.40 12.84 -14.82
C VAL A 383 -11.02 14.19 -15.10
N GLN A 384 -12.27 14.38 -14.65
CA GLN A 384 -12.90 15.71 -14.57
C GLN A 384 -12.39 16.44 -13.34
#